data_94b26467ebe42ac5cb22b8b9c5207c62
#
_entry.id   94b26467ebe42ac5cb22b8b9c5207c62
#
_cell.length_a   1.000
_cell.length_b   1.000
_cell.length_c   1.000
_cell.angle_alpha   90.00
_cell.angle_beta   90.00
_cell.angle_gamma   90.00
#
_symmetry.space_group_name_H-M   'P 1'
#
loop_
_entity.id
_entity.type
_entity.pdbx_description
1 polymer ?
#
loop_
_entity_poly.entity_id
_entity_poly.type
_entity_poly.pdbx_seq_one_letter_code
_entity_poly.pdbx_strand_id
1 'polypeptide(L)'
;MRWSGGRWRLSFVVPVLLLKCRGAKTGKIREVPLLYVPDGETPVLIGSNGGRASDPAWCHNLRGAPEVRCVVSGHSGDYRAEELAGEARELAWNLAVDLYPGYARYEQRTDRVIPLFRLFPTGS
;
A
#
# COMPACT_ATOMS: atom_id res chain seq x y z
N MET A 1 -24.04 20.59 -9.99
CA MET A 1 -23.42 20.35 -9.45
C MET A 1 -23.08 19.91 -9.54
N ARG A 2 -23.08 20.11 -9.76
CA ARG A 2 -22.45 19.73 -9.50
C ARG A 2 -22.08 19.41 -9.28
N TRP A 3 -22.37 19.96 -9.79
CA TRP A 3 -21.81 19.60 -9.26
C TRP A 3 -21.46 19.35 -9.01
N SER A 4 -21.63 19.49 -9.27
CA SER A 4 -21.15 19.30 -8.70
C SER A 4 -20.67 18.92 -8.85
N GLY A 5 -20.75 19.09 -9.33
CA GLY A 5 -20.46 18.86 -9.19
C GLY A 5 -19.59 18.43 -9.22
N GLY A 6 -19.34 18.53 -9.07
CA GLY A 6 -18.10 18.15 -8.99
C GLY A 6 -17.50 17.63 -7.81
N ARG A 7 -17.64 17.94 -6.71
CA ARG A 7 -17.06 17.45 -5.63
C ARG A 7 -17.29 16.11 -5.33
N TRP A 8 -18.37 15.76 -5.44
CA TRP A 8 -18.68 14.39 -5.22
C TRP A 8 -17.90 13.46 -6.14
N ARG A 9 -17.48 13.94 -7.24
CA ARG A 9 -16.68 13.16 -8.16
C ARG A 9 -15.36 12.73 -7.57
N LEU A 10 -14.81 13.48 -6.64
CA LEU A 10 -13.56 13.12 -6.00
C LEU A 10 -13.67 11.84 -5.19
N SER A 11 -14.87 11.51 -4.74
CA SER A 11 -15.06 10.29 -3.95
C SER A 11 -14.84 9.02 -4.77
N PHE A 12 -14.79 9.14 -6.10
CA PHE A 12 -14.54 7.99 -6.95
C PHE A 12 -13.07 7.86 -7.35
N VAL A 13 -12.25 8.80 -6.95
CA VAL A 13 -10.82 8.71 -7.23
C VAL A 13 -10.17 7.86 -6.17
N VAL A 14 -9.63 6.72 -6.59
CA VAL A 14 -9.00 5.78 -5.69
C VAL A 14 -7.49 5.93 -5.82
N PRO A 15 -6.76 6.16 -4.73
CA PRO A 15 -5.30 6.32 -4.83
C PRO A 15 -4.64 4.98 -5.14
N VAL A 16 -4.04 4.92 -6.33
CA VAL A 16 -3.32 3.75 -6.80
C VAL A 16 -1.91 4.19 -7.14
N LEU A 17 -0.92 3.46 -6.66
CA LEU A 17 0.46 3.68 -7.06
C LEU A 17 0.96 2.46 -7.83
N LEU A 18 2.01 2.67 -8.60
CA LEU A 18 2.69 1.58 -9.28
C LEU A 18 3.96 1.28 -8.52
N LEU A 19 4.03 0.09 -7.94
CA LEU A 19 5.19 -0.37 -7.19
C LEU A 19 6.11 -1.16 -8.13
N LYS A 20 7.37 -0.75 -8.21
CA LYS A 20 8.39 -1.49 -8.95
C LYS A 20 9.33 -2.12 -7.94
N CYS A 21 9.25 -3.43 -7.80
CA CYS A 21 10.03 -4.16 -6.81
C CYS A 21 10.76 -5.33 -7.44
N ARG A 22 11.80 -5.80 -6.76
CA ARG A 22 12.59 -6.93 -7.24
C ARG A 22 11.95 -8.22 -6.74
N GLY A 23 11.69 -9.15 -7.65
CA GLY A 23 11.12 -10.44 -7.30
C GLY A 23 12.06 -11.23 -6.40
N ALA A 24 11.54 -11.75 -5.28
CA ALA A 24 12.34 -12.44 -4.29
C ALA A 24 12.95 -13.71 -4.83
N LYS A 25 12.26 -14.39 -5.75
CA LYS A 25 12.73 -15.66 -6.30
C LYS A 25 13.57 -15.50 -7.55
N THR A 26 13.21 -14.55 -8.41
CA THR A 26 13.82 -14.43 -9.74
C THR A 26 14.81 -13.29 -9.86
N GLY A 27 14.75 -12.31 -8.96
CA GLY A 27 15.55 -11.10 -9.07
C GLY A 27 15.09 -10.12 -10.13
N LYS A 28 14.03 -10.45 -10.87
CA LYS A 28 13.51 -9.59 -11.92
C LYS A 28 12.63 -8.50 -11.34
N ILE A 29 12.63 -7.33 -12.00
CA ILE A 29 11.77 -6.23 -11.56
C ILE A 29 10.32 -6.56 -11.92
N ARG A 30 9.43 -6.38 -10.94
CA ARG A 30 8.00 -6.56 -11.10
C ARG A 30 7.31 -5.24 -10.89
N GLU A 31 6.28 -4.99 -11.68
CA GLU A 31 5.44 -3.79 -11.54
C GLU A 31 4.06 -4.22 -11.07
N VAL A 32 3.63 -3.64 -9.96
CA VAL A 32 2.34 -4.01 -9.34
C VAL A 32 1.56 -2.75 -9.05
N PRO A 33 0.34 -2.60 -9.61
CA PRO A 33 -0.52 -1.50 -9.20
C PRO A 33 -1.18 -1.83 -7.86
N LEU A 34 -1.11 -0.91 -6.93
CA LEU A 34 -1.62 -1.13 -5.57
C LEU A 34 -2.41 0.06 -5.08
N LEU A 35 -3.52 -0.22 -4.42
CA LEU A 35 -4.19 0.78 -3.59
C LEU A 35 -3.26 1.12 -2.44
N TYR A 36 -3.22 2.39 -2.07
CA TYR A 36 -2.42 2.80 -0.93
C TYR A 36 -3.19 3.77 -0.06
N VAL A 37 -2.75 3.91 1.18
CA VAL A 37 -3.30 4.89 2.11
C VAL A 37 -2.40 6.11 2.06
N PRO A 38 -2.91 7.25 1.58
CA PRO A 38 -2.11 8.48 1.59
C PRO A 38 -1.85 8.93 3.02
N ASP A 39 -0.62 9.28 3.32
CA ASP A 39 -0.26 9.78 4.64
C ASP A 39 0.97 10.69 4.47
N GLY A 40 0.73 11.93 4.04
CA GLY A 40 1.80 12.86 3.72
C GLY A 40 2.66 12.30 2.60
N GLU A 41 3.98 12.32 2.81
CA GLU A 41 4.92 11.83 1.81
C GLU A 41 5.23 10.34 1.96
N THR A 42 4.58 9.66 2.91
CA THR A 42 4.87 8.28 3.23
C THR A 42 3.63 7.40 3.01
N PRO A 43 3.36 6.98 1.76
CA PRO A 43 2.21 6.12 1.49
C PRO A 43 2.32 4.80 2.24
N VAL A 44 1.17 4.24 2.62
CA VAL A 44 1.11 2.96 3.32
C VAL A 44 0.48 1.92 2.41
N LEU A 45 1.13 0.77 2.29
CA LEU A 45 0.65 -0.38 1.52
C LEU A 45 0.07 -1.41 2.46
N ILE A 46 -1.03 -2.03 2.04
CA ILE A 46 -1.75 -3.02 2.86
C ILE A 46 -1.71 -4.37 2.14
N GLY A 47 -1.11 -5.37 2.78
CA GLY A 47 -0.99 -6.71 2.21
C GLY A 47 -2.19 -7.60 2.49
N SER A 48 -3.41 -7.10 2.24
CA SER A 48 -4.63 -7.82 2.56
C SER A 48 -4.84 -9.06 1.69
N ASN A 49 -4.40 -9.00 0.43
CA ASN A 49 -4.57 -10.10 -0.54
C ASN A 49 -6.04 -10.57 -0.64
N GLY A 50 -7.00 -9.65 -0.45
CA GLY A 50 -8.42 -10.00 -0.49
C GLY A 50 -8.87 -10.89 0.66
N GLY A 51 -8.12 -10.93 1.76
CA GLY A 51 -8.42 -11.79 2.90
C GLY A 51 -7.97 -13.22 2.73
N ARG A 52 -7.13 -13.50 1.73
CA ARG A 52 -6.61 -14.86 1.51
C ARG A 52 -5.63 -15.25 2.62
N ALA A 53 -5.35 -16.55 2.70
CA ALA A 53 -4.52 -17.10 3.78
C ALA A 53 -3.05 -16.74 3.68
N SER A 54 -2.58 -16.31 2.52
CA SER A 54 -1.16 -15.99 2.32
C SER A 54 -0.96 -14.52 2.01
N ASP A 55 0.24 -14.01 2.31
CA ASP A 55 0.61 -12.66 1.94
C ASP A 55 0.77 -12.54 0.42
N PRO A 56 0.48 -11.36 -0.15
CA PRO A 56 0.79 -11.14 -1.56
C PRO A 56 2.28 -11.27 -1.84
N ALA A 57 2.61 -11.66 -3.07
CA ALA A 57 4.01 -11.82 -3.46
C ALA A 57 4.85 -10.56 -3.24
N TRP A 58 4.26 -9.37 -3.46
CA TRP A 58 5.01 -8.14 -3.31
C TRP A 58 5.46 -7.89 -1.85
N CYS A 59 4.73 -8.44 -0.87
CA CYS A 59 5.17 -8.34 0.52
C CYS A 59 6.49 -9.07 0.73
N HIS A 60 6.60 -10.27 0.19
CA HIS A 60 7.85 -11.03 0.26
C HIS A 60 8.98 -10.32 -0.47
N ASN A 61 8.66 -9.72 -1.61
CA ASN A 61 9.63 -8.98 -2.40
C ASN A 61 10.16 -7.78 -1.62
N LEU A 62 9.30 -7.04 -0.93
CA LEU A 62 9.72 -5.89 -0.13
C LEU A 62 10.59 -6.30 1.05
N ARG A 63 10.30 -7.45 1.65
CA ARG A 63 11.12 -7.94 2.76
C ARG A 63 12.52 -8.31 2.30
N GLY A 64 12.62 -8.86 1.10
CA GLY A 64 13.93 -9.25 0.54
C GLY A 64 14.71 -8.09 -0.06
N ALA A 65 14.03 -7.08 -0.60
CA ALA A 65 14.66 -5.93 -1.23
C ALA A 65 13.81 -4.69 -0.96
N PRO A 66 14.03 -4.00 0.17
CA PRO A 66 13.15 -2.90 0.59
C PRO A 66 13.32 -1.60 -0.19
N GLU A 67 14.37 -1.48 -0.98
CA GLU A 67 14.56 -0.28 -1.79
C GLU A 67 13.85 -0.44 -3.11
N VAL A 68 12.89 0.43 -3.36
CA VAL A 68 11.96 0.28 -4.47
C VAL A 68 11.75 1.61 -5.18
N ARG A 69 11.15 1.54 -6.35
CA ARG A 69 10.73 2.72 -7.08
C ARG A 69 9.23 2.69 -7.23
N CYS A 70 8.60 3.84 -7.04
CA CYS A 70 7.15 3.94 -7.16
C CYS A 70 6.77 5.11 -8.03
N VAL A 71 5.64 4.95 -8.74
CA VAL A 71 4.99 6.07 -9.41
C VAL A 71 3.76 6.41 -8.61
N VAL A 72 3.76 7.59 -8.00
CA VAL A 72 2.67 8.06 -7.14
C VAL A 72 2.16 9.37 -7.72
N SER A 73 0.89 9.42 -8.08
CA SER A 73 0.26 10.61 -8.68
C SER A 73 1.06 11.11 -9.89
N GLY A 74 1.53 10.18 -10.72
CA GLY A 74 2.28 10.51 -11.92
C GLY A 74 3.75 10.85 -11.72
N HIS A 75 4.24 10.82 -10.48
CA HIS A 75 5.63 11.16 -10.17
C HIS A 75 6.40 9.92 -9.74
N SER A 76 7.49 9.64 -10.44
CA SER A 76 8.40 8.55 -10.06
C SER A 76 9.32 8.99 -8.94
N GLY A 77 9.57 8.10 -8.00
CA GLY A 77 10.51 8.37 -6.91
C GLY A 77 11.06 7.09 -6.32
N ASP A 78 12.17 7.23 -5.63
CA ASP A 78 12.78 6.13 -4.90
C ASP A 78 12.32 6.15 -3.47
N TYR A 79 12.03 4.96 -2.94
CA TYR A 79 11.48 4.79 -1.60
C TYR A 79 12.16 3.62 -0.92
N ARG A 80 12.12 3.64 0.40
CA ARG A 80 12.49 2.50 1.22
C ARG A 80 11.26 2.01 1.94
N ALA A 81 10.92 0.73 1.78
CA ALA A 81 9.78 0.12 2.44
C ALA A 81 10.15 -0.37 3.82
N GLU A 82 9.30 -0.09 4.80
CA GLU A 82 9.47 -0.63 6.15
C GLU A 82 8.18 -1.31 6.57
N GLU A 83 8.30 -2.56 6.99
CA GLU A 83 7.15 -3.27 7.51
C GLU A 83 6.84 -2.73 8.91
N LEU A 84 5.60 -2.34 9.13
CA LEU A 84 5.19 -1.72 10.37
C LEU A 84 4.84 -2.76 11.42
N ALA A 85 5.12 -2.42 12.69
CA ALA A 85 4.82 -3.29 13.82
C ALA A 85 4.40 -2.42 15.00
N GLY A 86 3.77 -3.02 16.00
CA GLY A 86 3.41 -2.34 17.24
C GLY A 86 2.48 -1.17 17.01
N GLU A 87 2.74 -0.08 17.72
CA GLU A 87 1.88 1.10 17.68
C GLU A 87 1.85 1.76 16.29
N ALA A 88 2.98 1.78 15.60
CA ALA A 88 3.02 2.36 14.25
C ALA A 88 2.09 1.59 13.30
N ARG A 89 2.05 0.27 13.43
CA ARG A 89 1.14 -0.54 12.62
C ARG A 89 -0.31 -0.25 12.98
N GLU A 90 -0.60 -0.14 14.27
CA GLU A 90 -1.94 0.11 14.75
C GLU A 90 -2.50 1.43 14.20
N LEU A 91 -1.69 2.48 14.26
CA LEU A 91 -2.08 3.79 13.73
C LEU A 91 -2.33 3.74 12.23
N ALA A 92 -1.45 3.06 11.49
CA ALA A 92 -1.61 2.92 10.04
C ALA A 92 -2.83 2.08 9.70
N TRP A 93 -3.09 1.03 10.47
CA TRP A 93 -4.28 0.19 10.27
C TRP A 93 -5.56 0.99 10.46
N ASN A 94 -5.60 1.83 11.49
CA ASN A 94 -6.76 2.68 11.73
C ASN A 94 -7.01 3.65 10.59
N LEU A 95 -5.95 4.24 10.05
CA LEU A 95 -6.07 5.10 8.86
C LEU A 95 -6.62 4.32 7.67
N ALA A 96 -6.13 3.11 7.49
CA ALA A 96 -6.55 2.27 6.37
C ALA A 96 -8.03 1.91 6.46
N VAL A 97 -8.48 1.52 7.64
CA VAL A 97 -9.89 1.14 7.86
C VAL A 97 -10.80 2.35 7.74
N ASP A 98 -10.36 3.51 8.20
CA ASP A 98 -11.15 4.74 8.05
C ASP A 98 -11.35 5.08 6.58
N LEU A 99 -10.33 4.90 5.77
CA LEU A 99 -10.39 5.22 4.35
C LEU A 99 -11.07 4.11 3.55
N TYR A 100 -10.80 2.86 3.91
CA TYR A 100 -11.32 1.68 3.21
C TYR A 100 -11.89 0.69 4.22
N PRO A 101 -13.15 0.87 4.64
CA PRO A 101 -13.73 0.00 5.68
C PRO A 101 -13.72 -1.49 5.34
N GLY A 102 -13.61 -1.83 4.06
CA GLY A 102 -13.55 -3.22 3.63
C GLY A 102 -12.35 -3.99 4.18
N TYR A 103 -11.27 -3.29 4.57
CA TYR A 103 -10.10 -3.97 5.16
C TYR A 103 -10.44 -4.66 6.48
N ALA A 104 -11.37 -4.11 7.25
CA ALA A 104 -11.80 -4.77 8.49
C ALA A 104 -12.42 -6.14 8.20
N ARG A 105 -13.11 -6.27 7.07
CA ARG A 105 -13.69 -7.54 6.66
C ARG A 105 -12.62 -8.54 6.27
N TYR A 106 -11.57 -8.08 5.60
CA TYR A 106 -10.45 -8.95 5.24
C TYR A 106 -9.77 -9.48 6.47
N GLU A 107 -9.61 -8.65 7.48
CA GLU A 107 -9.00 -9.06 8.74
C GLU A 107 -9.80 -10.21 9.39
N GLN A 108 -11.12 -10.16 9.27
CA GLN A 108 -12.00 -11.19 9.83
C GLN A 108 -11.95 -12.50 9.06
N ARG A 109 -11.50 -12.47 7.80
CA ARG A 109 -11.48 -13.64 6.94
C ARG A 109 -10.21 -14.47 7.07
N THR A 110 -9.21 -13.96 7.73
CA THR A 110 -7.93 -14.64 7.81
C THR A 110 -7.40 -14.59 9.23
N ASP A 111 -6.69 -15.67 9.61
CA ASP A 111 -6.02 -15.73 10.91
C ASP A 111 -4.65 -15.09 10.87
N ARG A 112 -4.12 -14.80 9.70
CA ARG A 112 -2.80 -14.17 9.61
C ARG A 112 -2.90 -12.67 9.92
N VAL A 113 -1.79 -12.12 10.37
CA VAL A 113 -1.67 -10.67 10.55
C VAL A 113 -1.43 -10.07 9.18
N ILE A 114 -2.28 -9.12 8.79
CA ILE A 114 -2.13 -8.45 7.50
C ILE A 114 -0.94 -7.51 7.56
N PRO A 115 0.09 -7.70 6.71
CA PRO A 115 1.27 -6.84 6.77
C PRO A 115 0.97 -5.45 6.21
N LEU A 116 1.54 -4.45 6.87
CA LEU A 116 1.50 -3.07 6.42
C LEU A 116 2.92 -2.59 6.22
N PHE A 117 3.14 -1.89 5.09
CA PHE A 117 4.44 -1.32 4.77
C PHE A 117 4.29 0.17 4.57
N ARG A 118 5.17 0.95 5.19
CA ARG A 118 5.24 2.38 4.93
C ARG A 118 6.41 2.64 3.99
N LEU A 119 6.18 3.48 3.00
CA LEU A 119 7.20 3.83 2.02
C LEU A 119 7.78 5.19 2.38
N PHE A 120 9.08 5.24 2.62
CA PHE A 120 9.79 6.46 2.96
C PHE A 120 10.57 6.95 1.74
N PRO A 121 10.33 8.19 1.28
CA PRO A 121 11.11 8.73 0.16
C PRO A 121 12.59 8.78 0.52
N THR A 122 13.44 8.42 -0.45
CA THR A 122 14.89 8.41 -0.22
C THR A 122 15.60 9.59 -0.91
N GLY A 123 14.85 10.60 -1.33
CA GLY A 123 15.44 11.86 -1.78
C GLY A 123 15.77 11.95 -3.25
N SER A 124 15.21 11.11 -4.07
CA SER A 124 15.51 11.14 -5.51
C SER A 124 14.37 11.63 -6.35
#